data_4350278257fd4b7b998943a755ebbbbf
#
_entry.id   4350278257fd4b7b998943a755ebbbbf
#
_cell.length_a   1.000
_cell.length_b   1.000
_cell.length_c   1.000
_cell.angle_alpha   90.00
_cell.angle_beta   90.00
_cell.angle_gamma   90.00
#
_symmetry.space_group_name_H-M   'P 1'
#
loop_
_entity.id
_entity.type
_entity.pdbx_description
1 polymer ?
#
loop_
_entity_poly.entity_id
_entity_poly.type
_entity_poly.pdbx_seq_one_letter_code
_entity_poly.pdbx_strand_id
1 'polypeptide(L)'
;MTRFLVIGLFSLCPVAPAIAGTAALHSGKYEGLMLAVTPEHAVEGFYSEEMGEGVSRGCAFYLQGKAESAAPVAVTTWADGAYPGTLAASPDGVTLTVKQGREHPGCLNVLMPEIATGLDLTRTADKKWIGLVTVSADKAYLQKAPGAKTPKGAYVVKGDVVGVLAFKDGWAQVEFINAKDASFTGWIDHDQYARLAAPKR
;
A
#
# COMPACT_ATOMS: atom_id res chain seq x y z
N MET A 1 -10.05 34.00 71.65
CA MET A 1 -9.53 34.24 70.28
C MET A 1 -8.87 32.93 69.73
N THR A 2 -9.61 32.10 69.01
CA THR A 2 -9.15 30.77 68.55
C THR A 2 -8.96 30.83 67.12
N ARG A 3 -7.69 30.69 66.59
CA ARG A 3 -7.33 30.69 65.20
C ARG A 3 -7.38 29.23 64.68
N PHE A 4 -8.29 28.95 63.77
CA PHE A 4 -8.30 27.70 62.98
C PHE A 4 -7.33 27.78 61.81
N LEU A 5 -6.37 26.86 61.80
CA LEU A 5 -5.43 26.67 60.69
C LEU A 5 -6.05 25.66 59.72
N VAL A 6 -6.39 26.11 58.48
CA VAL A 6 -6.89 25.22 57.44
C VAL A 6 -5.68 24.75 56.63
N ILE A 7 -5.35 23.47 56.71
CA ILE A 7 -4.30 22.82 55.91
C ILE A 7 -4.96 22.29 54.65
N GLY A 8 -4.70 22.96 53.51
CA GLY A 8 -5.13 22.47 52.17
C GLY A 8 -4.26 21.30 51.71
N LEU A 9 -4.83 20.12 51.56
CA LEU A 9 -4.18 18.99 50.89
C LEU A 9 -4.21 19.25 49.38
N PHE A 10 -3.03 19.51 48.75
CA PHE A 10 -2.86 19.46 47.32
C PHE A 10 -2.69 18.01 46.88
N SER A 11 -3.70 17.48 46.21
CA SER A 11 -3.66 16.15 45.55
C SER A 11 -2.84 16.27 44.26
N LEU A 12 -1.62 15.76 44.24
CA LEU A 12 -0.87 15.56 43.01
C LEU A 12 -1.43 14.33 42.27
N CYS A 13 -2.18 14.55 41.19
CA CYS A 13 -2.49 13.48 40.24
C CYS A 13 -1.23 13.13 39.44
N PRO A 14 -0.78 11.87 39.39
CA PRO A 14 0.30 11.46 38.52
C PRO A 14 -0.19 11.50 37.08
N VAL A 15 0.42 12.36 36.24
CA VAL A 15 0.23 12.33 34.79
C VAL A 15 1.03 11.15 34.27
N ALA A 16 0.35 10.06 33.90
CA ALA A 16 0.97 8.94 33.20
C ALA A 16 1.40 9.39 31.80
N PRO A 17 2.64 9.14 31.37
CA PRO A 17 3.03 9.41 30.00
C PRO A 17 2.18 8.55 29.05
N ALA A 18 1.50 9.17 28.10
CA ALA A 18 0.88 8.48 27.00
C ALA A 18 1.99 7.85 26.17
N ILE A 19 2.10 6.52 26.19
CA ILE A 19 2.96 5.78 25.27
C ILE A 19 2.30 5.94 23.91
N ALA A 20 2.83 6.82 23.08
CA ALA A 20 2.47 6.90 21.67
C ALA A 20 2.82 5.54 21.06
N GLY A 21 1.81 4.70 20.85
CA GLY A 21 1.98 3.43 20.13
C GLY A 21 2.53 3.75 18.74
N THR A 22 3.67 3.16 18.38
CA THR A 22 4.21 3.27 17.04
C THR A 22 3.19 2.70 16.06
N ALA A 23 2.66 3.54 15.18
CA ALA A 23 1.72 3.10 14.15
C ALA A 23 2.42 2.03 13.29
N ALA A 24 1.73 0.92 13.02
CA ALA A 24 2.23 -0.14 12.14
C ALA A 24 1.74 0.07 10.71
N LEU A 25 2.51 -0.40 9.73
CA LEU A 25 2.06 -0.47 8.34
C LEU A 25 0.95 -1.53 8.21
N HIS A 26 -0.10 -1.21 7.50
CA HIS A 26 -1.23 -2.11 7.26
C HIS A 26 -1.45 -2.30 5.77
N SER A 27 -1.89 -3.51 5.39
CA SER A 27 -2.38 -3.75 4.04
C SER A 27 -3.66 -2.96 3.80
N GLY A 28 -3.73 -2.25 2.68
CA GLY A 28 -4.86 -1.38 2.40
C GLY A 28 -4.76 -0.63 1.10
N LYS A 29 -5.85 0.09 0.82
CA LYS A 29 -5.90 1.12 -0.19
C LYS A 29 -5.66 2.47 0.47
N TYR A 30 -4.81 3.27 -0.11
CA TYR A 30 -4.51 4.64 0.28
C TYR A 30 -4.75 5.56 -0.91
N GLU A 31 -4.67 6.86 -0.72
CA GLU A 31 -4.73 7.84 -1.81
C GLU A 31 -3.60 7.55 -2.82
N GLY A 32 -3.97 7.07 -4.03
CA GLY A 32 -3.01 6.71 -5.07
C GLY A 32 -2.16 5.47 -4.81
N LEU A 33 -2.21 4.82 -3.62
CA LEU A 33 -1.33 3.70 -3.29
C LEU A 33 -2.12 2.45 -2.87
N MET A 34 -1.81 1.32 -3.50
CA MET A 34 -2.09 -0.02 -2.97
C MET A 34 -0.89 -0.48 -2.16
N LEU A 35 -1.12 -0.97 -0.94
CA LEU A 35 -0.06 -1.46 -0.06
C LEU A 35 -0.43 -2.82 0.51
N ALA A 36 0.49 -3.77 0.45
CA ALA A 36 0.40 -5.05 1.12
C ALA A 36 1.59 -5.25 2.05
N VAL A 37 1.30 -5.76 3.26
CA VAL A 37 2.30 -6.23 4.22
C VAL A 37 2.15 -7.75 4.28
N THR A 38 3.19 -8.47 3.85
CA THR A 38 3.16 -9.93 3.81
C THR A 38 3.35 -10.53 5.20
N PRO A 39 3.00 -11.83 5.40
CA PRO A 39 3.28 -12.52 6.66
C PRO A 39 4.77 -12.54 7.04
N GLU A 40 5.66 -12.48 6.06
CA GLU A 40 7.12 -12.43 6.23
C GLU A 40 7.64 -10.99 6.43
N HIS A 41 6.74 -10.04 6.70
CA HIS A 41 7.04 -8.62 6.87
C HIS A 41 7.62 -7.92 5.62
N ALA A 42 7.48 -8.50 4.42
CA ALA A 42 7.74 -7.74 3.21
C ALA A 42 6.64 -6.69 3.01
N VAL A 43 7.03 -5.53 2.50
CA VAL A 43 6.15 -4.43 2.12
C VAL A 43 6.15 -4.35 0.61
N GLU A 44 5.00 -4.47 0.00
CA GLU A 44 4.79 -4.38 -1.45
C GLU A 44 3.78 -3.29 -1.74
N GLY A 45 4.07 -2.42 -2.70
CA GLY A 45 3.16 -1.34 -3.06
C GLY A 45 3.15 -1.02 -4.54
N PHE A 46 2.07 -0.41 -4.96
CA PHE A 46 1.87 0.13 -6.29
C PHE A 46 1.21 1.50 -6.16
N TYR A 47 1.94 2.54 -6.54
CA TYR A 47 1.43 3.90 -6.65
C TYR A 47 0.91 4.13 -8.06
N SER A 48 -0.27 4.71 -8.20
CA SER A 48 -0.87 5.09 -9.47
C SER A 48 -1.78 6.28 -9.31
N GLU A 49 -1.53 7.33 -10.08
CA GLU A 49 -2.33 8.55 -10.12
C GLU A 49 -2.51 8.99 -11.56
N GLU A 50 -3.71 9.43 -11.91
CA GLU A 50 -4.06 9.96 -13.23
C GLU A 50 -4.61 11.37 -13.08
N MET A 51 -4.24 12.26 -13.99
CA MET A 51 -4.72 13.65 -14.05
C MET A 51 -5.15 14.01 -15.47
N GLY A 52 -6.25 14.75 -15.57
CA GLY A 52 -6.76 15.33 -16.80
C GLY A 52 -8.02 14.65 -17.32
N GLU A 53 -8.82 15.43 -18.05
CA GLU A 53 -10.00 14.95 -18.79
C GLU A 53 -9.62 14.74 -20.27
N GLY A 54 -9.88 13.55 -20.80
CA GLY A 54 -9.67 13.20 -22.21
C GLY A 54 -8.24 12.80 -22.58
N VAL A 55 -7.22 13.61 -22.28
CA VAL A 55 -5.80 13.22 -22.40
C VAL A 55 -5.27 13.04 -20.99
N SER A 56 -5.32 11.82 -20.46
CA SER A 56 -4.81 11.51 -19.15
C SER A 56 -3.28 11.55 -19.13
N ARG A 57 -2.74 12.15 -18.06
CA ARG A 57 -1.34 12.02 -17.67
C ARG A 57 -1.29 11.06 -16.51
N GLY A 58 -0.46 10.05 -16.59
CA GLY A 58 -0.35 9.03 -15.54
C GLY A 58 1.02 9.04 -14.90
N CYS A 59 1.05 8.78 -13.60
CA CYS A 59 2.24 8.47 -12.82
C CYS A 59 2.02 7.12 -12.17
N ALA A 60 2.88 6.15 -12.43
CA ALA A 60 2.79 4.86 -11.79
C ALA A 60 4.18 4.27 -11.53
N PHE A 61 4.35 3.70 -10.33
CA PHE A 61 5.56 2.97 -9.95
C PHE A 61 5.26 1.95 -8.85
N TYR A 62 6.09 0.93 -8.79
CA TYR A 62 6.06 -0.08 -7.75
C TYR A 62 6.96 0.32 -6.58
N LEU A 63 6.74 -0.27 -5.42
CA LEU A 63 7.68 -0.19 -4.31
C LEU A 63 7.77 -1.52 -3.57
N GLN A 64 8.94 -1.81 -3.01
CA GLN A 64 9.17 -2.98 -2.18
C GLN A 64 10.18 -2.66 -1.07
N GLY A 65 9.92 -3.20 0.12
CA GLY A 65 10.79 -3.09 1.29
C GLY A 65 10.54 -4.21 2.27
N LYS A 66 11.14 -4.11 3.47
CA LYS A 66 10.94 -5.06 4.55
C LYS A 66 10.77 -4.33 5.87
N ALA A 67 9.65 -4.54 6.52
CA ALA A 67 9.32 -3.96 7.82
C ALA A 67 9.97 -4.78 8.94
N GLU A 68 11.23 -4.45 9.29
CA GLU A 68 11.98 -5.15 10.36
C GLU A 68 11.83 -4.47 11.73
N SER A 69 11.31 -3.23 11.77
CA SER A 69 11.16 -2.44 13.00
C SER A 69 10.03 -1.40 12.84
N ALA A 70 9.71 -0.70 13.93
CA ALA A 70 8.76 0.41 13.94
C ALA A 70 9.29 1.71 13.28
N ALA A 71 10.51 1.74 12.82
CA ALA A 71 11.11 2.87 12.10
C ALA A 71 10.57 2.94 10.66
N PRO A 72 10.73 4.08 9.96
CA PRO A 72 10.41 4.15 8.55
C PRO A 72 11.06 3.02 7.76
N VAL A 73 10.27 2.31 6.98
CA VAL A 73 10.74 1.17 6.17
C VAL A 73 11.49 1.71 4.96
N ALA A 74 12.74 1.29 4.79
CA ALA A 74 13.48 1.55 3.56
C ALA A 74 12.82 0.77 2.42
N VAL A 75 12.50 1.48 1.33
CA VAL A 75 11.89 0.89 0.14
C VAL A 75 12.73 1.20 -1.10
N THR A 76 12.67 0.31 -2.08
CA THR A 76 13.07 0.60 -3.45
C THR A 76 11.82 0.83 -4.26
N THR A 77 11.73 1.95 -4.97
CA THR A 77 10.66 2.24 -5.93
C THR A 77 11.18 2.04 -7.35
N TRP A 78 10.33 1.59 -8.28
CA TRP A 78 10.73 1.40 -9.67
C TRP A 78 9.56 1.48 -10.65
N ALA A 79 9.87 1.98 -11.84
CA ALA A 79 9.15 1.81 -13.08
C ALA A 79 10.19 1.40 -14.13
N ASP A 80 10.75 2.35 -14.93
CA ASP A 80 11.90 2.07 -15.81
C ASP A 80 13.24 2.17 -15.05
N GLY A 81 13.33 3.07 -14.06
CA GLY A 81 14.46 3.24 -13.16
C GLY A 81 14.10 2.91 -11.73
N ALA A 82 15.10 2.62 -10.88
CA ALA A 82 14.91 2.32 -9.47
C ALA A 82 15.48 3.41 -8.57
N TYR A 83 14.68 3.90 -7.62
CA TYR A 83 15.06 4.95 -6.68
C TYR A 83 14.82 4.50 -5.23
N PRO A 84 15.72 4.88 -4.31
CA PRO A 84 15.52 4.62 -2.89
C PRO A 84 14.46 5.57 -2.31
N GLY A 85 13.70 5.05 -1.35
CA GLY A 85 12.71 5.81 -0.61
C GLY A 85 12.51 5.26 0.79
N THR A 86 11.57 5.85 1.51
CA THR A 86 11.11 5.37 2.82
C THR A 86 9.59 5.41 2.89
N LEU A 87 9.02 4.48 3.65
CA LEU A 87 7.60 4.41 3.97
C LEU A 87 7.44 4.39 5.49
N ALA A 88 6.75 5.37 6.03
CA ALA A 88 6.44 5.45 7.45
C ALA A 88 4.94 5.30 7.67
N ALA A 89 4.54 4.62 8.76
CA ALA A 89 3.15 4.63 9.18
C ALA A 89 2.80 5.96 9.83
N SER A 90 1.62 6.48 9.56
CA SER A 90 1.03 7.66 10.21
C SER A 90 -0.33 7.29 10.83
N PRO A 91 -0.92 8.13 11.71
CA PRO A 91 -2.19 7.81 12.36
C PRO A 91 -3.32 7.49 11.39
N ASP A 92 -3.40 8.22 10.28
CA ASP A 92 -4.48 8.11 9.29
C ASP A 92 -4.05 7.43 8.00
N GLY A 93 -2.79 6.98 7.89
CA GLY A 93 -2.30 6.40 6.65
C GLY A 93 -0.81 6.07 6.65
N VAL A 94 -0.13 6.54 5.63
CA VAL A 94 1.33 6.39 5.47
C VAL A 94 1.95 7.66 4.89
N THR A 95 3.21 7.90 5.24
CA THR A 95 4.04 8.94 4.61
C THR A 95 5.06 8.26 3.70
N LEU A 96 4.99 8.52 2.40
CA LEU A 96 5.93 8.02 1.39
C LEU A 96 6.93 9.11 1.01
N THR A 97 8.23 8.82 1.13
CA THR A 97 9.29 9.75 0.73
C THR A 97 10.17 9.11 -0.33
N VAL A 98 10.24 9.72 -1.50
CA VAL A 98 11.11 9.31 -2.60
C VAL A 98 11.71 10.57 -3.22
N LYS A 99 12.98 10.91 -2.90
CA LYS A 99 13.61 12.17 -3.36
C LYS A 99 13.54 12.35 -4.88
N GLN A 100 13.66 11.26 -5.61
CA GLN A 100 13.64 11.21 -7.08
C GLN A 100 12.32 10.65 -7.61
N GLY A 101 11.24 10.64 -6.81
CA GLY A 101 9.95 10.04 -7.19
C GLY A 101 9.36 10.65 -8.47
N ARG A 102 9.60 11.93 -8.70
CA ARG A 102 9.14 12.64 -9.92
C ARG A 102 9.96 12.33 -11.17
N GLU A 103 11.09 11.61 -11.03
CA GLU A 103 11.88 11.12 -12.16
C GLU A 103 11.32 9.81 -12.74
N HIS A 104 10.38 9.13 -12.06
CA HIS A 104 9.64 8.04 -12.67
C HIS A 104 8.87 8.52 -13.91
N PRO A 105 8.76 7.70 -14.96
CA PRO A 105 8.04 8.06 -16.18
C PRO A 105 6.63 8.57 -15.92
N GLY A 106 6.30 9.73 -16.50
CA GLY A 106 5.00 10.38 -16.34
C GLY A 106 4.79 11.14 -15.02
N CYS A 107 5.64 10.94 -14.01
CA CYS A 107 5.41 11.47 -12.66
C CYS A 107 5.73 12.97 -12.50
N LEU A 108 6.56 13.55 -13.34
CA LEU A 108 7.01 14.95 -13.19
C LEU A 108 5.86 15.96 -13.05
N ASN A 109 4.76 15.75 -13.78
CA ASN A 109 3.63 16.69 -13.84
C ASN A 109 2.36 16.17 -13.14
N VAL A 110 2.43 15.01 -12.50
CA VAL A 110 1.31 14.36 -11.80
C VAL A 110 1.62 14.26 -10.32
N LEU A 111 2.76 13.65 -9.97
CA LEU A 111 3.14 13.40 -8.58
C LEU A 111 3.47 14.71 -7.86
N MET A 112 2.89 14.89 -6.70
CA MET A 112 3.09 16.07 -5.85
C MET A 112 4.56 16.22 -5.47
N PRO A 113 5.13 17.47 -5.45
CA PRO A 113 6.52 17.72 -5.08
C PRO A 113 6.89 17.23 -3.67
N GLU A 114 5.93 17.16 -2.77
CA GLU A 114 6.03 16.68 -1.39
C GLU A 114 6.56 15.25 -1.30
N ILE A 115 6.48 14.47 -2.38
CA ILE A 115 7.08 13.13 -2.44
C ILE A 115 8.57 13.13 -2.11
N ALA A 116 9.27 14.24 -2.36
CA ALA A 116 10.69 14.36 -2.07
C ALA A 116 10.99 14.54 -0.58
N THR A 117 10.04 15.03 0.20
CA THR A 117 10.20 15.34 1.64
C THR A 117 9.25 14.58 2.55
N GLY A 118 8.22 13.98 2.00
CA GLY A 118 7.20 13.19 2.69
C GLY A 118 5.81 13.51 2.14
N LEU A 119 5.26 12.64 1.33
CA LEU A 119 3.89 12.70 0.83
C LEU A 119 3.01 11.85 1.75
N ASP A 120 2.08 12.51 2.42
CA ASP A 120 1.09 11.83 3.25
C ASP A 120 -0.02 11.26 2.37
N LEU A 121 -0.32 9.99 2.54
CA LEU A 121 -1.33 9.23 1.81
C LEU A 121 -2.34 8.67 2.81
N THR A 122 -3.55 9.22 2.82
CA THR A 122 -4.63 8.80 3.72
C THR A 122 -5.11 7.41 3.35
N ARG A 123 -5.36 6.56 4.35
CA ARG A 123 -5.93 5.24 4.15
C ARG A 123 -7.40 5.33 3.82
N THR A 124 -7.80 4.83 2.66
CA THR A 124 -9.18 4.85 2.16
C THR A 124 -9.92 3.55 2.42
N ALA A 125 -9.20 2.41 2.52
CA ALA A 125 -9.80 1.12 2.86
C ALA A 125 -8.78 0.16 3.48
N ASP A 126 -9.18 -0.55 4.54
CA ASP A 126 -8.44 -1.68 5.07
C ASP A 126 -8.61 -2.89 4.15
N LYS A 127 -7.52 -3.62 3.89
CA LYS A 127 -7.52 -4.83 3.08
C LYS A 127 -6.76 -5.96 3.79
N LYS A 128 -7.14 -7.19 3.48
CA LYS A 128 -6.45 -8.39 3.99
C LYS A 128 -5.43 -8.94 2.99
N TRP A 129 -4.81 -8.06 2.22
CA TRP A 129 -3.82 -8.48 1.23
C TRP A 129 -2.54 -8.97 1.90
N ILE A 130 -2.10 -10.14 1.47
CA ILE A 130 -0.84 -10.77 1.88
C ILE A 130 0.25 -10.60 0.82
N GLY A 131 0.01 -9.80 -0.20
CA GLY A 131 0.94 -9.45 -1.26
C GLY A 131 0.23 -8.73 -2.41
N LEU A 132 1.00 -8.25 -3.35
CA LEU A 132 0.53 -7.73 -4.64
C LEU A 132 1.13 -8.55 -5.77
N VAL A 133 0.38 -8.69 -6.87
CA VAL A 133 0.89 -9.29 -8.11
C VAL A 133 0.46 -8.44 -9.30
N THR A 134 1.29 -8.49 -10.37
CA THR A 134 0.95 -7.91 -11.67
C THR A 134 0.43 -9.01 -12.59
N VAL A 135 -0.67 -8.75 -13.26
CA VAL A 135 -1.22 -9.68 -14.26
C VAL A 135 -0.33 -9.68 -15.50
N SER A 136 0.13 -10.87 -15.91
CA SER A 136 1.01 -11.09 -17.05
C SER A 136 0.27 -11.57 -18.30
N ALA A 137 -0.89 -12.22 -18.12
CA ALA A 137 -1.73 -12.70 -19.20
C ALA A 137 -2.52 -11.56 -19.85
N ASP A 138 -2.73 -11.59 -21.14
CA ASP A 138 -3.57 -10.60 -21.85
C ASP A 138 -4.98 -10.53 -21.25
N LYS A 139 -5.48 -11.67 -20.75
CA LYS A 139 -6.76 -11.77 -20.05
C LYS A 139 -6.76 -12.96 -19.09
N ALA A 140 -7.02 -12.71 -17.81
CA ALA A 140 -7.19 -13.71 -16.78
C ALA A 140 -8.59 -13.62 -16.17
N TYR A 141 -9.42 -14.65 -16.39
CA TYR A 141 -10.75 -14.71 -15.77
C TYR A 141 -10.64 -15.04 -14.28
N LEU A 142 -11.36 -14.31 -13.44
CA LEU A 142 -11.44 -14.56 -12.00
C LEU A 142 -12.27 -15.84 -11.75
N GLN A 143 -11.59 -16.90 -11.40
CA GLN A 143 -12.20 -18.23 -11.21
C GLN A 143 -12.76 -18.37 -9.79
N LYS A 144 -13.83 -19.14 -9.62
CA LYS A 144 -14.44 -19.38 -8.30
C LYS A 144 -13.57 -20.25 -7.38
N ALA A 145 -12.74 -21.11 -7.96
CA ALA A 145 -11.80 -21.97 -7.25
C ALA A 145 -10.62 -22.33 -8.16
N PRO A 146 -9.46 -22.74 -7.60
CA PRO A 146 -8.35 -23.28 -8.38
C PRO A 146 -8.79 -24.39 -9.33
N GLY A 147 -8.39 -24.30 -10.60
CA GLY A 147 -8.75 -25.26 -11.63
C GLY A 147 -10.19 -25.21 -12.15
N ALA A 148 -11.05 -24.38 -11.59
CA ALA A 148 -12.40 -24.19 -12.12
C ALA A 148 -12.33 -23.48 -13.47
N LYS A 149 -12.99 -24.03 -14.49
CA LYS A 149 -13.08 -23.36 -15.80
C LYS A 149 -14.26 -22.41 -15.81
N THR A 150 -13.99 -21.11 -15.78
CA THR A 150 -15.00 -20.05 -15.87
C THR A 150 -14.83 -19.33 -17.21
N PRO A 151 -15.59 -19.70 -18.26
CA PRO A 151 -15.39 -19.16 -19.60
C PRO A 151 -15.93 -17.73 -19.79
N LYS A 152 -16.70 -17.23 -18.83
CA LYS A 152 -17.31 -15.89 -18.83
C LYS A 152 -17.39 -15.37 -17.38
N GLY A 153 -17.16 -14.07 -17.19
CA GLY A 153 -17.24 -13.43 -15.87
C GLY A 153 -16.30 -12.23 -15.76
N ALA A 154 -16.08 -11.79 -14.54
CA ALA A 154 -15.07 -10.77 -14.26
C ALA A 154 -13.68 -11.28 -14.67
N TYR A 155 -12.86 -10.39 -15.16
CA TYR A 155 -11.49 -10.69 -15.57
C TYR A 155 -10.59 -9.50 -15.27
N VAL A 156 -9.30 -9.77 -15.22
CA VAL A 156 -8.22 -8.80 -15.15
C VAL A 156 -7.36 -8.92 -16.41
N VAL A 157 -6.65 -7.86 -16.76
CA VAL A 157 -5.84 -7.79 -17.98
C VAL A 157 -4.37 -7.54 -17.66
N LYS A 158 -3.52 -7.77 -18.64
CA LYS A 158 -2.08 -7.53 -18.54
C LYS A 158 -1.78 -6.11 -18.08
N GLY A 159 -0.94 -6.02 -17.05
CA GLY A 159 -0.55 -4.77 -16.42
C GLY A 159 -1.41 -4.39 -15.21
N ASP A 160 -2.59 -4.99 -15.02
CA ASP A 160 -3.35 -4.77 -13.78
C ASP A 160 -2.53 -5.21 -12.57
N VAL A 161 -2.56 -4.40 -11.51
CA VAL A 161 -2.02 -4.76 -10.20
C VAL A 161 -3.18 -5.13 -9.29
N VAL A 162 -3.09 -6.28 -8.64
CA VAL A 162 -4.17 -6.83 -7.82
C VAL A 162 -3.65 -7.26 -6.45
N GLY A 163 -4.48 -7.07 -5.41
CA GLY A 163 -4.18 -7.54 -4.07
C GLY A 163 -4.38 -9.04 -3.94
N VAL A 164 -3.46 -9.74 -3.30
CA VAL A 164 -3.55 -11.18 -3.07
C VAL A 164 -4.10 -11.47 -1.69
N LEU A 165 -5.16 -12.27 -1.63
CA LEU A 165 -5.80 -12.72 -0.39
C LEU A 165 -5.26 -14.08 0.08
N ALA A 166 -4.86 -14.95 -0.85
CA ALA A 166 -4.27 -16.26 -0.56
C ALA A 166 -3.47 -16.79 -1.75
N PHE A 167 -2.47 -17.63 -1.46
CA PHE A 167 -1.81 -18.50 -2.44
C PHE A 167 -2.13 -19.95 -2.13
N LYS A 168 -2.43 -20.75 -3.15
CA LYS A 168 -2.71 -22.18 -3.01
C LYS A 168 -2.33 -22.91 -4.29
N ASP A 169 -1.42 -23.88 -4.19
CA ASP A 169 -1.07 -24.82 -5.29
C ASP A 169 -0.76 -24.10 -6.62
N GLY A 170 -0.01 -23.00 -6.57
CA GLY A 170 0.32 -22.18 -7.74
C GLY A 170 -0.75 -21.15 -8.13
N TRP A 171 -1.93 -21.19 -7.51
CA TRP A 171 -3.00 -20.23 -7.73
C TRP A 171 -2.90 -19.05 -6.76
N ALA A 172 -3.29 -17.85 -7.22
CA ALA A 172 -3.49 -16.69 -6.37
C ALA A 172 -4.99 -16.34 -6.30
N GLN A 173 -5.52 -16.24 -5.10
CA GLN A 173 -6.80 -15.60 -4.86
C GLN A 173 -6.57 -14.10 -4.84
N VAL A 174 -7.12 -13.39 -5.80
CA VAL A 174 -6.89 -11.96 -5.97
C VAL A 174 -8.14 -11.14 -5.76
N GLU A 175 -7.95 -9.90 -5.35
CA GLU A 175 -8.96 -8.86 -5.32
C GLU A 175 -8.56 -7.75 -6.30
N PHE A 176 -9.39 -7.51 -7.30
CA PHE A 176 -9.30 -6.41 -8.23
C PHE A 176 -10.30 -5.32 -7.83
N ILE A 177 -9.85 -4.08 -7.77
CA ILE A 177 -10.69 -2.92 -7.50
C ILE A 177 -10.68 -2.04 -8.73
N ASN A 178 -11.85 -1.83 -9.33
CA ASN A 178 -11.96 -0.99 -10.52
C ASN A 178 -12.01 0.51 -10.17
N ALA A 179 -11.99 1.36 -11.19
CA ALA A 179 -12.05 2.83 -11.06
C ALA A 179 -13.32 3.36 -10.37
N LYS A 180 -14.35 2.52 -10.16
CA LYS A 180 -15.58 2.85 -9.42
C LYS A 180 -15.60 2.30 -8.00
N ASP A 181 -14.43 1.90 -7.48
CA ASP A 181 -14.25 1.24 -6.19
C ASP A 181 -15.04 -0.09 -6.01
N ALA A 182 -15.50 -0.69 -7.11
CA ALA A 182 -16.10 -2.00 -7.06
C ALA A 182 -15.02 -3.08 -6.99
N SER A 183 -15.18 -3.99 -6.01
CA SER A 183 -14.24 -5.09 -5.76
C SER A 183 -14.72 -6.38 -6.40
N PHE A 184 -13.82 -7.09 -7.07
CA PHE A 184 -14.02 -8.40 -7.68
C PHE A 184 -12.97 -9.36 -7.17
N THR A 185 -13.38 -10.52 -6.67
CA THR A 185 -12.46 -11.53 -6.16
C THR A 185 -12.55 -12.80 -6.97
N GLY A 186 -11.42 -13.51 -7.09
CA GLY A 186 -11.35 -14.81 -7.74
C GLY A 186 -9.95 -15.35 -7.80
N TRP A 187 -9.78 -16.52 -8.37
CA TRP A 187 -8.51 -17.22 -8.49
C TRP A 187 -7.95 -17.06 -9.91
N ILE A 188 -6.66 -16.80 -10.01
CA ILE A 188 -5.88 -16.79 -11.26
C ILE A 188 -4.71 -17.76 -11.13
N ASP A 189 -4.32 -18.37 -12.25
CA ASP A 189 -3.24 -19.36 -12.31
C ASP A 189 -1.86 -18.69 -12.25
N HIS A 190 -0.81 -19.43 -11.84
CA HIS A 190 0.55 -18.94 -11.71
C HIS A 190 1.16 -18.41 -13.01
N ASP A 191 0.74 -18.91 -14.18
CA ASP A 191 1.19 -18.42 -15.49
C ASP A 191 0.55 -17.09 -15.86
N GLN A 192 -0.48 -16.66 -15.15
CA GLN A 192 -1.26 -15.46 -15.44
C GLN A 192 -0.82 -14.23 -14.63
N TYR A 193 0.11 -14.42 -13.69
CA TYR A 193 0.61 -13.30 -12.88
C TYR A 193 2.11 -13.41 -12.61
N ALA A 194 2.70 -12.28 -12.26
CA ALA A 194 4.06 -12.19 -11.75
C ALA A 194 4.06 -11.53 -10.36
N ARG A 195 4.92 -12.01 -9.46
CA ARG A 195 5.20 -11.34 -8.19
C ARG A 195 5.95 -10.05 -8.44
N LEU A 196 5.71 -9.04 -7.59
CA LEU A 196 6.53 -7.83 -7.61
C LEU A 196 7.97 -8.20 -7.27
N ALA A 197 8.89 -7.69 -8.06
CA ALA A 197 10.32 -7.87 -7.85
C ALA A 197 11.07 -6.59 -8.25
N ALA A 198 11.75 -5.98 -7.28
CA ALA A 198 12.60 -4.85 -7.57
C ALA A 198 13.73 -5.27 -8.54
N PRO A 199 14.13 -4.42 -9.50
CA PRO A 199 15.26 -4.68 -10.36
C PRO A 199 16.51 -4.98 -9.53
N LYS A 200 17.26 -6.01 -9.90
CA LYS A 200 18.57 -6.29 -9.29
C LYS A 200 19.53 -5.16 -9.69
N ARG A 201 20.16 -4.56 -8.70
CA ARG A 201 21.24 -3.58 -8.91
C ARG A 201 22.48 -4.25 -9.48
#